data_87441d9ebf9bcbb30031bdd5b8edf688
#
_entry.id   87441d9ebf9bcbb30031bdd5b8edf688
#
_cell.length_a   1.000
_cell.length_b   1.000
_cell.length_c   1.000
_cell.angle_alpha   90.00
_cell.angle_beta   90.00
_cell.angle_gamma   90.00
#
_symmetry.space_group_name_H-M   'P 1'
#
loop_
_entity.id
_entity.type
_entity.pdbx_description
1 polymer ?
#
loop_
_entity_poly.entity_id
_entity_poly.type
_entity_poly.pdbx_seq_one_letter_code
_entity_poly.pdbx_strand_id
1 'polypeptide(L)'
;MSPEEVVDRVYELISFSAGSEPDWPAHRALFTEPTVLALRVFPDDPQITVMDYDSYVVHQMRDGLSEEGYVEIPGERSTTIVGEAAVVLQEFAMKFRDRPPVPAFDAYSLVRVDGVWKIASVISDMITAQQILEEPLTVR
;
A
#
# COMPACT_ATOMS: atom_id res chain seq x y z
N MET A 1 -0.38 -14.97 10.44
CA MET A 1 -1.39 -14.11 9.78
C MET A 1 -1.68 -14.65 8.38
N SER A 2 -2.90 -14.51 7.93
CA SER A 2 -3.27 -14.76 6.52
C SER A 2 -2.72 -13.65 5.63
N PRO A 3 -2.71 -13.83 4.27
CA PRO A 3 -2.34 -12.75 3.37
C PRO A 3 -3.17 -11.47 3.59
N GLU A 4 -4.48 -11.61 3.81
CA GLU A 4 -5.36 -10.47 4.06
C GLU A 4 -5.00 -9.74 5.35
N GLU A 5 -4.67 -10.49 6.41
CA GLU A 5 -4.26 -9.88 7.68
C GLU A 5 -2.93 -9.14 7.56
N VAL A 6 -1.99 -9.65 6.75
CA VAL A 6 -0.74 -8.95 6.46
C VAL A 6 -1.04 -7.62 5.76
N VAL A 7 -1.91 -7.63 4.76
CA VAL A 7 -2.32 -6.41 4.03
C VAL A 7 -3.04 -5.43 4.96
N ASP A 8 -3.95 -5.91 5.80
CA ASP A 8 -4.61 -5.05 6.80
C ASP A 8 -3.59 -4.35 7.70
N ARG A 9 -2.57 -5.08 8.10
CA ARG A 9 -1.53 -4.55 8.98
C ARG A 9 -0.71 -3.43 8.29
N VAL A 10 -0.51 -3.52 6.97
CA VAL A 10 0.15 -2.45 6.20
C VAL A 10 -0.61 -1.14 6.37
N TYR A 11 -1.93 -1.14 6.19
CA TYR A 11 -2.74 0.08 6.27
C TYR A 11 -2.77 0.65 7.68
N GLU A 12 -2.79 -0.20 8.70
CA GLU A 12 -2.70 0.25 10.08
C GLU A 12 -1.36 0.92 10.37
N LEU A 13 -0.26 0.31 9.92
CA LEU A 13 1.09 0.78 10.24
C LEU A 13 1.53 1.99 9.41
N ILE A 14 1.03 2.15 8.18
CA ILE A 14 1.39 3.30 7.35
C ILE A 14 0.64 4.57 7.76
N SER A 15 -0.46 4.44 8.46
CA SER A 15 -1.30 5.55 8.90
C SER A 15 -0.74 6.16 10.19
N PHE A 16 -0.72 7.49 10.28
CA PHE A 16 -0.19 8.18 11.45
C PHE A 16 -0.83 9.56 11.63
N SER A 17 -0.84 10.03 12.88
CA SER A 17 -1.37 11.34 13.24
C SER A 17 -0.37 12.46 12.93
N ALA A 18 -0.86 13.68 12.77
CA ALA A 18 -0.03 14.88 12.63
C ALA A 18 0.99 14.97 13.77
N GLY A 19 2.23 15.26 13.42
CA GLY A 19 3.34 15.33 14.38
C GLY A 19 3.95 13.98 14.76
N SER A 20 3.58 12.93 14.03
CA SER A 20 4.04 11.56 14.26
C SER A 20 4.62 10.98 12.97
N GLU A 21 4.96 9.70 12.99
CA GLU A 21 5.39 8.95 11.81
C GLU A 21 5.05 7.47 12.00
N PRO A 22 5.05 6.67 10.92
CA PRO A 22 4.82 5.24 11.02
C PRO A 22 5.86 4.52 11.87
N ASP A 23 5.46 3.38 12.46
CA ASP A 23 6.40 2.43 13.05
C ASP A 23 7.09 1.66 11.91
N TRP A 24 8.16 2.23 11.38
CA TRP A 24 8.84 1.66 10.23
C TRP A 24 9.43 0.27 10.47
N PRO A 25 10.04 -0.04 11.63
CA PRO A 25 10.48 -1.42 11.89
C PRO A 25 9.36 -2.44 11.83
N ALA A 26 8.21 -2.16 12.41
CA ALA A 26 7.04 -3.05 12.35
C ALA A 26 6.51 -3.20 10.93
N HIS A 27 6.45 -2.11 10.18
CA HIS A 27 6.03 -2.12 8.78
C HIS A 27 7.03 -2.93 7.92
N ARG A 28 8.33 -2.69 8.10
CA ARG A 28 9.38 -3.41 7.36
C ARG A 28 9.29 -4.92 7.52
N ALA A 29 8.92 -5.38 8.72
CA ALA A 29 8.83 -6.80 9.02
C ALA A 29 7.77 -7.54 8.22
N LEU A 30 6.82 -6.82 7.59
CA LEU A 30 5.78 -7.42 6.75
C LEU A 30 6.27 -7.77 5.34
N PHE A 31 7.46 -7.31 4.95
CA PHE A 31 7.99 -7.43 3.60
C PHE A 31 9.17 -8.41 3.55
N THR A 32 9.35 -9.03 2.40
CA THR A 32 10.55 -9.83 2.14
C THR A 32 11.76 -8.93 1.97
N GLU A 33 12.93 -9.56 1.94
CA GLU A 33 14.19 -8.90 1.64
C GLU A 33 14.92 -9.71 0.58
N PRO A 34 15.06 -9.21 -0.66
CA PRO A 34 14.60 -7.90 -1.15
C PRO A 34 13.09 -7.83 -1.39
N THR A 35 12.58 -6.62 -1.57
CA THR A 35 11.22 -6.37 -2.00
C THR A 35 11.20 -5.25 -3.05
N VAL A 36 10.14 -5.18 -3.85
CA VAL A 36 9.98 -4.16 -4.90
C VAL A 36 8.67 -3.42 -4.67
N LEU A 37 8.75 -2.10 -4.64
CA LEU A 37 7.58 -1.23 -4.54
C LEU A 37 7.55 -0.30 -5.77
N ALA A 38 6.57 -0.51 -6.64
CA ALA A 38 6.38 0.28 -7.86
C ALA A 38 5.11 1.12 -7.67
N LEU A 39 5.29 2.34 -7.18
CA LEU A 39 4.19 3.15 -6.67
C LEU A 39 4.18 4.55 -7.29
N ARG A 40 2.97 5.05 -7.56
CA ARG A 40 2.72 6.48 -7.59
C ARG A 40 2.45 6.87 -6.14
N VAL A 41 3.48 7.32 -5.44
CA VAL A 41 3.43 7.50 -3.97
C VAL A 41 2.40 8.54 -3.57
N PHE A 42 2.30 9.63 -4.32
CA PHE A 42 1.31 10.67 -4.10
C PHE A 42 0.53 10.96 -5.38
N PRO A 43 -0.74 11.45 -5.26
CA PRO A 43 -1.60 11.65 -6.42
C PRO A 43 -1.03 12.57 -7.50
N ASP A 44 -0.23 13.55 -7.13
CA ASP A 44 0.35 14.53 -8.04
C ASP A 44 1.75 14.16 -8.55
N ASP A 45 2.27 12.99 -8.18
CA ASP A 45 3.52 12.51 -8.74
C ASP A 45 3.36 12.26 -10.25
N PRO A 46 4.35 12.63 -11.08
CA PRO A 46 4.20 12.55 -12.54
C PRO A 46 4.24 11.12 -13.08
N GLN A 47 4.77 10.17 -12.32
CA GLN A 47 4.94 8.79 -12.77
C GLN A 47 5.04 7.82 -11.60
N ILE A 48 4.88 6.54 -11.90
CA ILE A 48 5.18 5.46 -10.97
C ILE A 48 6.70 5.36 -10.81
N THR A 49 7.16 5.24 -9.57
CA THR A 49 8.59 5.04 -9.26
C THR A 49 8.79 3.62 -8.75
N VAL A 50 9.80 2.94 -9.31
CA VAL A 50 10.17 1.59 -8.88
C VAL A 50 11.29 1.71 -7.85
N MET A 51 11.07 1.18 -6.65
CA MET A 51 11.92 1.42 -5.49
C MET A 51 12.19 0.14 -4.71
N ASP A 52 13.32 0.13 -3.99
CA ASP A 52 13.49 -0.78 -2.87
C ASP A 52 12.78 -0.21 -1.62
N TYR A 53 12.80 -0.94 -0.52
CA TYR A 53 12.09 -0.53 0.68
C TYR A 53 12.63 0.78 1.27
N ASP A 54 13.95 0.93 1.37
CA ASP A 54 14.55 2.12 1.97
C ASP A 54 14.25 3.38 1.15
N SER A 55 14.32 3.28 -0.17
CA SER A 55 13.94 4.38 -1.06
C SER A 55 12.46 4.72 -0.92
N TYR A 56 11.60 3.72 -0.76
CA TYR A 56 10.17 3.94 -0.54
C TYR A 56 9.92 4.75 0.74
N VAL A 57 10.57 4.42 1.84
CA VAL A 57 10.41 5.17 3.11
C VAL A 57 10.74 6.65 2.92
N VAL A 58 11.83 6.95 2.22
CA VAL A 58 12.22 8.34 1.93
C VAL A 58 11.15 9.05 1.08
N HIS A 59 10.64 8.40 0.05
CA HIS A 59 9.61 8.98 -0.81
C HIS A 59 8.28 9.18 -0.07
N GLN A 60 7.90 8.22 0.77
CA GLN A 60 6.67 8.30 1.54
C GLN A 60 6.71 9.45 2.55
N MET A 61 7.85 9.64 3.22
CA MET A 61 8.04 10.66 4.24
C MET A 61 8.68 11.94 3.67
N ARG A 62 8.15 12.41 2.54
CA ARG A 62 8.60 13.69 1.99
C ARG A 62 8.28 14.86 2.93
N ASP A 63 8.96 15.97 2.70
CA ASP A 63 8.87 17.15 3.56
C ASP A 63 7.42 17.58 3.80
N GLY A 64 7.08 17.81 5.07
CA GLY A 64 5.78 18.28 5.49
C GLY A 64 4.78 17.18 5.84
N LEU A 65 5.00 15.92 5.43
CA LEU A 65 4.01 14.88 5.67
C LEU A 65 3.88 14.53 7.16
N SER A 66 5.00 14.52 7.89
CA SER A 66 4.98 14.25 9.34
C SER A 66 4.12 15.26 10.10
N GLU A 67 4.17 16.53 9.70
CA GLU A 67 3.38 17.59 10.31
C GLU A 67 1.91 17.52 9.92
N GLU A 68 1.63 17.03 8.71
CA GLU A 68 0.27 16.94 8.18
C GLU A 68 -0.49 15.72 8.72
N GLY A 69 0.19 14.59 8.84
CA GLY A 69 -0.46 13.30 9.08
C GLY A 69 -0.99 12.69 7.79
N TYR A 70 -1.24 11.38 7.81
CA TYR A 70 -1.66 10.64 6.63
C TYR A 70 -2.35 9.35 7.04
N VAL A 71 -3.45 9.03 6.38
CA VAL A 71 -4.23 7.81 6.66
C VAL A 71 -4.57 7.12 5.35
N GLU A 72 -4.39 5.80 5.31
CA GLU A 72 -4.90 4.96 4.24
C GLU A 72 -6.08 4.15 4.78
N ILE A 73 -7.20 4.20 4.08
CA ILE A 73 -8.44 3.56 4.50
C ILE A 73 -8.73 2.43 3.51
N PRO A 74 -8.57 1.16 3.90
CA PRO A 74 -8.82 0.05 2.99
C PRO A 74 -10.31 -0.08 2.66
N GLY A 75 -10.58 -0.45 1.40
CA GLY A 75 -11.90 -0.72 0.89
C GLY A 75 -12.05 -2.17 0.45
N GLU A 76 -12.57 -2.39 -0.75
CA GLU A 76 -12.78 -3.73 -1.29
C GLU A 76 -11.46 -4.41 -1.66
N ARG A 77 -11.45 -5.74 -1.57
CA ARG A 77 -10.28 -6.54 -1.94
C ARG A 77 -10.69 -7.83 -2.62
N SER A 78 -9.72 -8.39 -3.36
CA SER A 78 -9.79 -9.74 -3.92
C SER A 78 -8.49 -10.45 -3.61
N THR A 79 -8.59 -11.71 -3.19
CA THR A 79 -7.43 -12.53 -2.83
C THR A 79 -7.43 -13.82 -3.61
N THR A 80 -6.28 -14.18 -4.18
CA THR A 80 -6.06 -15.48 -4.79
C THR A 80 -4.84 -16.12 -4.15
N ILE A 81 -4.99 -17.33 -3.63
CA ILE A 81 -3.90 -18.09 -3.00
C ILE A 81 -3.66 -19.37 -3.81
N VAL A 82 -2.40 -19.59 -4.18
CA VAL A 82 -1.95 -20.81 -4.86
C VAL A 82 -0.70 -21.30 -4.14
N GLY A 83 -0.84 -22.39 -3.36
CA GLY A 83 0.28 -22.94 -2.59
C GLY A 83 0.87 -21.92 -1.62
N GLU A 84 2.13 -21.62 -1.78
CA GLU A 84 2.90 -20.70 -0.94
C GLU A 84 2.95 -19.27 -1.53
N ALA A 85 2.08 -18.96 -2.47
CA ALA A 85 2.00 -17.66 -3.14
C ALA A 85 0.58 -17.10 -3.05
N ALA A 86 0.48 -15.78 -2.97
CA ALA A 86 -0.81 -15.10 -2.97
C ALA A 86 -0.73 -13.76 -3.70
N VAL A 87 -1.86 -13.37 -4.28
CA VAL A 87 -2.05 -12.04 -4.86
C VAL A 87 -3.26 -11.42 -4.18
N VAL A 88 -3.10 -10.20 -3.68
CA VAL A 88 -4.18 -9.41 -3.09
C VAL A 88 -4.31 -8.11 -3.86
N LEU A 89 -5.48 -7.88 -4.44
CA LEU A 89 -5.84 -6.60 -5.03
C LEU A 89 -6.67 -5.84 -4.01
N GLN A 90 -6.21 -4.66 -3.62
CA GLN A 90 -6.81 -3.89 -2.54
C GLN A 90 -7.12 -2.47 -2.98
N GLU A 91 -8.39 -2.11 -3.02
CA GLU A 91 -8.78 -0.70 -3.13
C GLU A 91 -8.57 -0.01 -1.79
N PHE A 92 -8.16 1.26 -1.83
CA PHE A 92 -8.04 2.07 -0.62
C PHE A 92 -8.20 3.55 -0.96
N ALA A 93 -8.38 4.36 0.08
CA ALA A 93 -8.42 5.81 -0.06
C ALA A 93 -7.23 6.42 0.69
N MET A 94 -6.55 7.35 0.02
CA MET A 94 -5.47 8.16 0.61
C MET A 94 -6.08 9.42 1.21
N LYS A 95 -5.94 9.63 2.52
CA LYS A 95 -6.50 10.79 3.20
C LYS A 95 -5.39 11.65 3.77
N PHE A 96 -5.24 12.82 3.20
CA PHE A 96 -4.39 13.90 3.71
C PHE A 96 -5.27 14.87 4.50
N ARG A 97 -4.72 15.48 5.52
CA ARG A 97 -5.41 16.25 6.57
C ARG A 97 -6.69 16.98 6.14
N ASP A 98 -6.57 17.94 5.22
CA ASP A 98 -7.67 18.84 4.85
C ASP A 98 -8.14 18.66 3.41
N ARG A 99 -7.75 17.56 2.77
CA ARG A 99 -8.08 17.28 1.38
C ARG A 99 -9.08 16.13 1.29
N PRO A 100 -9.92 16.10 0.25
CA PRO A 100 -10.81 14.94 0.03
C PRO A 100 -9.99 13.66 -0.14
N PRO A 101 -10.55 12.49 0.27
CA PRO A 101 -9.88 11.21 0.03
C PRO A 101 -9.65 10.96 -1.47
N VAL A 102 -8.51 10.36 -1.79
CA VAL A 102 -8.16 10.00 -3.17
C VAL A 102 -8.22 8.49 -3.31
N PRO A 103 -9.06 7.95 -4.21
CA PRO A 103 -9.14 6.51 -4.41
C PRO A 103 -7.91 5.99 -5.14
N ALA A 104 -7.43 4.84 -4.69
CA ALA A 104 -6.25 4.19 -5.22
C ALA A 104 -6.37 2.68 -5.08
N PHE A 105 -5.42 1.94 -5.65
CA PHE A 105 -5.33 0.51 -5.41
C PHE A 105 -3.88 0.08 -5.24
N ASP A 106 -3.72 -0.99 -4.47
CA ASP A 106 -2.47 -1.73 -4.32
C ASP A 106 -2.66 -3.14 -4.86
N ALA A 107 -1.71 -3.60 -5.67
CA ALA A 107 -1.60 -4.99 -6.05
C ALA A 107 -0.42 -5.61 -5.30
N TYR A 108 -0.73 -6.46 -4.32
CA TYR A 108 0.28 -7.13 -3.50
C TYR A 108 0.60 -8.50 -4.06
N SER A 109 1.88 -8.85 -4.14
CA SER A 109 2.29 -10.23 -4.25
C SER A 109 2.90 -10.68 -2.91
N LEU A 110 2.47 -11.83 -2.40
CA LEU A 110 2.93 -12.36 -1.13
C LEU A 110 3.46 -13.77 -1.32
N VAL A 111 4.43 -14.13 -0.50
CA VAL A 111 4.98 -15.48 -0.44
C VAL A 111 5.00 -15.93 1.02
N ARG A 112 4.79 -17.23 1.24
CA ARG A 112 4.91 -17.82 2.57
C ARG A 112 6.31 -18.43 2.69
N VAL A 113 7.12 -17.86 3.59
CA VAL A 113 8.49 -18.29 3.83
C VAL A 113 8.61 -18.69 5.30
N ASP A 114 9.05 -19.91 5.57
CA ASP A 114 9.14 -20.46 6.91
C ASP A 114 7.81 -20.33 7.70
N GLY A 115 6.69 -20.58 7.01
CA GLY A 115 5.36 -20.53 7.61
C GLY A 115 4.79 -19.13 7.79
N VAL A 116 5.46 -18.08 7.32
CA VAL A 116 5.06 -16.69 7.50
C VAL A 116 4.79 -16.03 6.15
N TRP A 117 3.61 -15.45 5.97
CA TRP A 117 3.28 -14.66 4.78
C TRP A 117 3.98 -13.31 4.83
N LYS A 118 4.67 -12.97 3.75
CA LYS A 118 5.35 -11.68 3.59
C LYS A 118 5.11 -11.11 2.21
N ILE A 119 5.08 -9.78 2.13
CA ILE A 119 4.89 -9.06 0.87
C ILE A 119 6.21 -9.05 0.10
N ALA A 120 6.17 -9.60 -1.12
CA ALA A 120 7.33 -9.62 -2.02
C ALA A 120 7.37 -8.42 -2.96
N SER A 121 6.20 -7.90 -3.34
CA SER A 121 6.10 -6.70 -4.15
C SER A 121 4.76 -6.00 -3.97
N VAL A 122 4.75 -4.70 -4.25
CA VAL A 122 3.52 -3.90 -4.33
C VAL A 122 3.59 -3.05 -5.59
N ILE A 123 2.49 -3.01 -6.34
CA ILE A 123 2.29 -2.07 -7.43
C ILE A 123 1.08 -1.22 -7.06
N SER A 124 1.19 0.10 -7.18
CA SER A 124 0.12 1.01 -6.78
C SER A 124 -0.06 2.16 -7.75
N ASP A 125 -1.31 2.52 -8.00
CA ASP A 125 -1.66 3.72 -8.76
C ASP A 125 -3.01 4.26 -8.28
N MET A 126 -3.35 5.46 -8.74
CA MET A 126 -4.63 6.10 -8.43
C MET A 126 -5.73 5.50 -9.31
N ILE A 127 -6.93 5.41 -8.77
CA ILE A 127 -8.11 5.04 -9.54
C ILE A 127 -8.66 6.31 -10.18
N THR A 128 -8.78 6.32 -11.51
CA THR A 128 -9.30 7.48 -12.21
C THR A 128 -10.82 7.59 -12.05
N ALA A 129 -11.38 8.78 -12.20
CA ALA A 129 -12.82 8.99 -12.15
C ALA A 129 -13.56 8.14 -13.21
N GLN A 130 -12.96 7.97 -14.38
CA GLN A 130 -13.53 7.15 -15.44
C GLN A 130 -13.61 5.68 -15.03
N GLN A 131 -12.59 5.14 -14.39
CA GLN A 131 -12.58 3.76 -13.91
C GLN A 131 -13.63 3.52 -12.83
N ILE A 132 -13.86 4.49 -11.94
CA ILE A 132 -14.89 4.40 -10.91
C ILE A 132 -16.28 4.28 -11.56
N LEU A 133 -16.54 5.05 -12.62
CA LEU A 133 -17.85 5.09 -13.28
C LEU A 133 -18.09 3.91 -14.22
N GLU A 134 -17.06 3.49 -14.95
CA GLU A 134 -17.18 2.48 -16.02
C GLU A 134 -16.85 1.08 -15.54
N GLU A 135 -15.86 0.95 -14.66
CA GLU A 135 -15.30 -0.35 -14.35
C GLU A 135 -14.72 -0.40 -12.94
N PRO A 136 -15.49 -0.88 -11.97
CA PRO A 136 -14.98 -1.08 -10.62
C PRO A 136 -13.76 -2.00 -10.63
N LEU A 137 -12.81 -1.77 -9.73
CA LEU A 137 -11.68 -2.67 -9.52
C LEU A 137 -12.19 -3.97 -8.93
N THR A 138 -12.28 -4.98 -9.77
CA THR A 138 -12.66 -6.34 -9.36
C THR A 138 -11.74 -7.32 -10.06
N VAL A 139 -11.54 -8.47 -9.43
CA VAL A 139 -10.85 -9.58 -10.09
C VAL A 139 -11.81 -10.19 -11.11
N ARG A 140 -11.32 -10.38 -12.29
CA ARG A 140 -12.08 -10.97 -13.39
C ARG A 140 -11.52 -12.30 -13.77
#